data_bbce1a531242f295ca921408dc8fa865
#
_entry.id   bbce1a531242f295ca921408dc8fa865
#
_cell.length_a   1.000
_cell.length_b   1.000
_cell.length_c   1.000
_cell.angle_alpha   90.00
_cell.angle_beta   90.00
_cell.angle_gamma   90.00
#
_symmetry.space_group_name_H-M   'P 1'
#
loop_
_entity.id
_entity.type
_entity.pdbx_description
1 polymer ?
#
loop_
_entity_poly.entity_id
_entity_poly.type
_entity_poly.pdbx_seq_one_letter_code
_entity_poly.pdbx_strand_id
1 'polypeptide(L)'
;MNIIVDIGNSRAKFYAVEGRRVVGEHIAEQPSDEWLSEVLRGYPDAERAIVASTRGDAERVAEILRRSISYVLPFSSGVTEVPIANDYLTPTTLGPDRLAAAVGAWAMYPDSDIMVVDFGTA
;
A
#
# COMPACT_ATOMS: atom_id res chain seq x y z
N MET A 1 -12.15 -5.63 -8.27
CA MET A 1 -11.87 -4.62 -7.22
C MET A 1 -10.47 -4.82 -6.66
N ASN A 2 -9.74 -3.76 -6.36
CA ASN A 2 -8.40 -3.81 -5.78
C ASN A 2 -8.42 -3.27 -4.35
N ILE A 3 -7.61 -3.86 -3.48
CA ILE A 3 -7.43 -3.42 -2.09
C ILE A 3 -6.04 -2.85 -1.91
N ILE A 4 -5.95 -1.72 -1.23
CA ILE A 4 -4.69 -1.11 -0.81
C ILE A 4 -4.68 -1.06 0.71
N VAL A 5 -3.63 -1.61 1.32
CA VAL A 5 -3.39 -1.51 2.76
C VAL A 5 -2.08 -0.77 3.00
N ASP A 6 -2.17 0.37 3.64
CA ASP A 6 -1.04 1.22 4.01
C ASP A 6 -0.92 1.27 5.53
N ILE A 7 0.15 0.71 6.07
CA ILE A 7 0.43 0.66 7.50
C ILE A 7 1.58 1.61 7.81
N GLY A 8 1.21 2.80 8.23
CA GLY A 8 2.15 3.82 8.70
C GLY A 8 2.49 3.67 10.19
N ASN A 9 3.32 4.57 10.71
CA ASN A 9 3.74 4.55 12.12
C ASN A 9 2.57 4.71 13.10
N SER A 10 1.59 5.56 12.78
CA SER A 10 0.50 5.93 13.68
C SER A 10 -0.83 5.30 13.29
N ARG A 11 -1.04 4.98 12.03
CA ARG A 11 -2.34 4.52 11.49
C ARG A 11 -2.16 3.47 10.42
N ALA A 12 -3.13 2.57 10.32
CA ALA A 12 -3.34 1.76 9.15
C ALA A 12 -4.54 2.29 8.36
N LYS A 13 -4.41 2.30 7.04
CA LYS A 13 -5.44 2.70 6.10
C LYS A 13 -5.74 1.56 5.16
N PHE A 14 -7.00 1.32 4.95
CA PHE A 14 -7.49 0.34 4.00
C PHE A 14 -8.35 1.06 2.97
N TYR A 15 -8.03 0.87 1.70
CA TYR A 15 -8.78 1.44 0.58
C TYR A 15 -9.29 0.33 -0.33
N ALA A 16 -10.57 0.41 -0.70
CA ALA A 16 -11.13 -0.36 -1.80
C ALA A 16 -11.19 0.54 -3.04
N VAL A 17 -10.69 0.04 -4.17
CA VAL A 17 -10.49 0.82 -5.40
C VAL A 17 -11.09 0.09 -6.60
N GLU A 18 -11.93 0.80 -7.35
CA GLU A 18 -12.43 0.38 -8.65
C GLU A 18 -11.89 1.28 -9.76
N GLY A 19 -11.08 0.70 -10.65
CA GLY A 19 -10.37 1.47 -11.66
C GLY A 19 -9.44 2.50 -11.01
N ARG A 20 -9.80 3.78 -11.11
CA ARG A 20 -9.06 4.91 -10.50
C ARG A 20 -9.81 5.59 -9.35
N ARG A 21 -10.93 5.04 -8.91
CA ARG A 21 -11.79 5.63 -7.90
C ARG A 21 -11.71 4.84 -6.59
N VAL A 22 -11.48 5.53 -5.49
CA VAL A 22 -11.65 4.99 -4.15
C VAL A 22 -13.14 4.87 -3.86
N VAL A 23 -13.61 3.66 -3.57
CA VAL A 23 -15.00 3.34 -3.27
C VAL A 23 -15.22 2.98 -1.80
N GLY A 24 -14.15 2.76 -1.05
CA GLY A 24 -14.20 2.53 0.40
C GLY A 24 -12.90 2.94 1.06
N GLU A 25 -13.01 3.50 2.26
CA GLU A 25 -11.88 3.90 3.10
C GLU A 25 -12.16 3.51 4.55
N HIS A 26 -11.17 2.85 5.18
CA HIS A 26 -11.21 2.50 6.59
C HIS A 26 -9.86 2.83 7.23
N ILE A 27 -9.89 3.43 8.42
CA ILE A 27 -8.69 3.86 9.14
C ILE A 27 -8.74 3.30 10.55
N ALA A 28 -7.61 2.75 11.02
CA ALA A 28 -7.43 2.31 12.40
C ALA A 28 -6.10 2.82 12.95
N GLU A 29 -6.07 3.25 14.20
CA GLU A 29 -4.82 3.63 14.89
C GLU A 29 -4.01 2.39 15.31
N GLN A 30 -4.70 1.34 15.73
CA GLN A 30 -4.10 0.06 16.10
C GLN A 30 -4.83 -1.07 15.37
N PRO A 31 -4.45 -1.38 14.11
CA PRO A 31 -5.10 -2.42 13.34
C PRO A 31 -4.80 -3.79 13.97
N SER A 32 -5.87 -4.54 14.25
CA SER A 32 -5.77 -5.96 14.59
C SER A 32 -6.05 -6.83 13.37
N ASP A 33 -5.72 -8.12 13.46
CA ASP A 33 -6.03 -9.09 12.42
C ASP A 33 -7.55 -9.24 12.25
N GLU A 34 -8.29 -9.13 13.35
CA GLU A 34 -9.75 -9.15 13.36
C GLU A 34 -10.34 -7.95 12.64
N TRP A 35 -9.82 -6.74 12.91
CA TRP A 35 -10.24 -5.53 12.21
C TRP A 35 -10.04 -5.66 10.71
N LEU A 36 -8.86 -6.11 10.28
CA LEU A 36 -8.56 -6.29 8.86
C LEU A 36 -9.50 -7.30 8.20
N SER A 37 -9.75 -8.42 8.89
CA SER A 37 -10.65 -9.48 8.41
C SER A 37 -12.11 -9.00 8.35
N GLU A 38 -12.53 -8.16 9.30
CA GLU A 38 -13.88 -7.59 9.32
C GLU A 38 -14.09 -6.59 8.19
N VAL A 39 -13.13 -5.67 7.99
CA VAL A 39 -13.19 -4.71 6.88
C VAL A 39 -13.23 -5.44 5.54
N LEU A 40 -12.39 -6.46 5.37
CA LEU A 40 -12.31 -7.23 4.12
C LEU A 40 -13.61 -7.97 3.77
N ARG A 41 -14.39 -8.41 4.77
CA ARG A 41 -15.72 -9.02 4.55
C ARG A 41 -16.71 -8.10 3.83
N GLY A 42 -16.52 -6.79 3.92
CA GLY A 42 -17.29 -5.79 3.18
C GLY A 42 -16.98 -5.75 1.67
N TYR A 43 -15.93 -6.45 1.24
CA TYR A 43 -15.44 -6.39 -0.15
C TYR A 43 -15.23 -7.79 -0.75
N PRO A 44 -16.29 -8.60 -0.89
CA PRO A 44 -16.18 -9.98 -1.33
C PRO A 44 -15.65 -10.14 -2.76
N ASP A 45 -15.77 -9.09 -3.59
CA ASP A 45 -15.30 -9.07 -4.99
C ASP A 45 -13.84 -8.60 -5.12
N ALA A 46 -13.10 -8.51 -4.02
CA ALA A 46 -11.68 -8.15 -4.04
C ALA A 46 -10.85 -9.29 -4.62
N GLU A 47 -10.13 -9.01 -5.70
CA GLU A 47 -9.30 -9.99 -6.41
C GLU A 47 -7.81 -9.78 -6.19
N ARG A 48 -7.40 -8.54 -5.94
CA ARG A 48 -6.00 -8.14 -5.80
C ARG A 48 -5.82 -7.21 -4.63
N ALA A 49 -4.69 -7.36 -3.96
CA ALA A 49 -4.29 -6.42 -2.91
C ALA A 49 -2.81 -6.07 -2.99
N ILE A 50 -2.48 -4.86 -2.54
CA ILE A 50 -1.12 -4.42 -2.26
C ILE A 50 -1.03 -3.98 -0.81
N VAL A 51 0.04 -4.36 -0.13
CA VAL A 51 0.29 -4.03 1.27
C VAL A 51 1.62 -3.31 1.39
N ALA A 52 1.62 -2.10 1.88
CA ALA A 52 2.82 -1.38 2.29
C ALA A 52 2.84 -1.23 3.83
N SER A 53 3.98 -1.40 4.45
CA SER A 53 4.13 -1.19 5.89
C SER A 53 5.48 -0.56 6.22
N THR A 54 5.46 0.51 6.99
CA THR A 54 6.67 1.10 7.59
C THR A 54 7.09 0.38 8.88
N ARG A 55 6.28 -0.57 9.37
CA ARG A 55 6.54 -1.38 10.58
C ARG A 55 7.24 -2.71 10.30
N GLY A 56 7.45 -3.06 9.03
CA GLY A 56 8.10 -4.32 8.63
C GLY A 56 7.21 -5.56 8.68
N ASP A 57 5.89 -5.40 8.82
CA ASP A 57 4.94 -6.51 8.94
C ASP A 57 4.07 -6.75 7.69
N ALA A 58 4.47 -6.20 6.53
CA ALA A 58 3.71 -6.30 5.29
C ALA A 58 3.41 -7.76 4.89
N GLU A 59 4.36 -8.68 5.06
CA GLU A 59 4.15 -10.10 4.73
C GLU A 59 3.12 -10.77 5.65
N ARG A 60 3.17 -10.49 6.95
CA ARG A 60 2.17 -11.01 7.91
C ARG A 60 0.76 -10.54 7.54
N VAL A 61 0.62 -9.28 7.18
CA VAL A 61 -0.67 -8.72 6.74
C VAL A 61 -1.10 -9.34 5.40
N ALA A 62 -0.16 -9.53 4.47
CA ALA A 62 -0.45 -10.18 3.20
C ALA A 62 -0.97 -11.61 3.38
N GLU A 63 -0.44 -12.37 4.35
CA GLU A 63 -0.94 -13.72 4.68
C GLU A 63 -2.40 -13.72 5.12
N ILE A 64 -2.83 -12.70 5.88
CA ILE A 64 -4.24 -12.56 6.27
C ILE A 64 -5.12 -12.32 5.05
N LEU A 65 -4.71 -11.41 4.17
CA LEU A 65 -5.45 -11.08 2.96
C LEU A 65 -5.54 -12.25 1.98
N ARG A 66 -4.49 -13.07 1.87
CA ARG A 66 -4.48 -14.27 0.99
C ARG A 66 -5.53 -15.33 1.34
N ARG A 67 -6.14 -15.23 2.52
CA ARG A 67 -7.27 -16.12 2.90
C ARG A 67 -8.51 -15.87 2.06
N SER A 68 -8.64 -14.67 1.48
CA SER A 68 -9.83 -14.23 0.73
C SER A 68 -9.50 -13.60 -0.62
N ILE A 69 -8.26 -13.17 -0.85
CA ILE A 69 -7.82 -12.48 -2.07
C ILE A 69 -6.80 -13.35 -2.81
N SER A 70 -7.04 -13.57 -4.10
CA SER A 70 -6.24 -14.47 -4.93
C SER A 70 -4.81 -13.97 -5.18
N TYR A 71 -4.63 -12.66 -5.30
CA TYR A 71 -3.32 -12.05 -5.55
C TYR A 71 -3.02 -10.95 -4.53
N VAL A 72 -2.01 -11.15 -3.72
CA VAL A 72 -1.57 -10.16 -2.71
C VAL A 72 -0.09 -9.89 -2.86
N LEU A 73 0.27 -8.62 -3.09
CA LEU A 73 1.63 -8.14 -3.22
C LEU A 73 2.05 -7.43 -1.92
N PRO A 74 2.94 -8.00 -1.11
CA PRO A 74 3.65 -7.25 -0.07
C PRO A 74 4.67 -6.32 -0.77
N PHE A 75 4.47 -5.02 -0.64
CA PHE A 75 5.27 -4.00 -1.29
C PHE A 75 6.45 -3.62 -0.40
N SER A 76 7.66 -3.84 -0.90
CA SER A 76 8.90 -3.58 -0.18
C SER A 76 9.89 -2.82 -1.05
N SER A 77 10.40 -1.70 -0.53
CA SER A 77 11.41 -0.89 -1.23
C SER A 77 12.68 -1.70 -1.49
N GLY A 78 13.23 -1.56 -2.68
CA GLY A 78 14.45 -2.25 -3.09
C GLY A 78 14.28 -3.76 -3.36
N VAL A 79 13.08 -4.31 -3.15
CA VAL A 79 12.76 -5.73 -3.39
C VAL A 79 11.65 -5.86 -4.44
N THR A 80 10.55 -5.13 -4.26
CA THR A 80 9.46 -5.14 -5.25
C THR A 80 9.91 -4.40 -6.50
N GLU A 81 9.76 -5.03 -7.66
CA GLU A 81 10.04 -4.41 -8.95
C GLU A 81 9.07 -3.26 -9.21
N VAL A 82 9.61 -2.11 -9.59
CA VAL A 82 8.85 -0.89 -9.88
C VAL A 82 9.28 -0.31 -11.23
N PRO A 83 8.40 0.44 -11.92
CA PRO A 83 8.67 0.96 -13.27
C PRO A 83 9.58 2.20 -13.31
N ILE A 84 10.11 2.64 -12.17
CA ILE A 84 11.00 3.80 -12.06
C ILE A 84 12.35 3.39 -11.48
N ALA A 85 13.41 4.11 -11.86
CA ALA A 85 14.71 3.97 -11.21
C ALA A 85 14.67 4.56 -9.79
N ASN A 86 15.48 4.02 -8.90
CA ASN A 86 15.56 4.47 -7.51
C ASN A 86 17.03 4.76 -7.14
N ASP A 87 17.39 6.03 -7.12
CA ASP A 87 18.75 6.50 -6.80
C ASP A 87 18.95 6.80 -5.30
N TYR A 88 18.03 6.37 -4.45
CA TYR A 88 18.21 6.48 -3.00
C TYR A 88 19.41 5.64 -2.56
N LEU A 89 20.31 6.21 -1.76
CA LEU A 89 21.60 5.59 -1.39
C LEU A 89 21.46 4.19 -0.78
N THR A 90 20.38 3.97 -0.04
CA THR A 90 20.05 2.67 0.58
C THR A 90 18.61 2.27 0.16
N PRO A 91 18.41 1.73 -1.05
CA PRO A 91 17.08 1.51 -1.62
C PRO A 91 16.14 0.70 -0.71
N THR A 92 16.66 -0.26 0.03
CA THR A 92 15.88 -1.11 0.96
C THR A 92 15.43 -0.40 2.23
N THR A 93 16.01 0.75 2.57
CA THR A 93 15.63 1.56 3.73
C THR A 93 14.71 2.74 3.40
N LEU A 94 14.46 2.99 2.12
CA LEU A 94 13.46 3.97 1.71
C LEU A 94 12.08 3.50 2.17
N GLY A 95 11.30 4.36 2.81
CA GLY A 95 9.94 4.04 3.21
C GLY A 95 9.12 3.57 2.00
N PRO A 96 8.40 2.44 2.08
CA PRO A 96 7.62 1.94 0.96
C PRO A 96 6.49 2.90 0.54
N ASP A 97 5.95 3.68 1.47
CA ASP A 97 4.99 4.76 1.25
C ASP A 97 5.56 5.83 0.29
N ARG A 98 6.82 6.24 0.49
CA ARG A 98 7.51 7.22 -0.37
C ARG A 98 7.75 6.68 -1.77
N LEU A 99 8.20 5.44 -1.89
CA LEU A 99 8.39 4.79 -3.19
C LEU A 99 7.05 4.63 -3.92
N ALA A 100 6.00 4.22 -3.22
CA ALA A 100 4.67 4.10 -3.80
C ALA A 100 4.13 5.45 -4.30
N ALA A 101 4.35 6.54 -3.54
CA ALA A 101 3.97 7.90 -3.95
C ALA A 101 4.71 8.34 -5.22
N ALA A 102 6.01 8.05 -5.34
CA ALA A 102 6.79 8.34 -6.54
C ALA A 102 6.30 7.56 -7.76
N VAL A 103 6.02 6.26 -7.61
CA VAL A 103 5.44 5.43 -8.69
C VAL A 103 4.06 5.94 -9.09
N GLY A 104 3.23 6.31 -8.12
CA GLY A 104 1.91 6.88 -8.37
C GLY A 104 1.97 8.20 -9.14
N ALA A 105 2.86 9.11 -8.75
CA ALA A 105 3.08 10.37 -9.43
C ALA A 105 3.55 10.17 -10.88
N TRP A 106 4.52 9.28 -11.10
CA TRP A 106 4.97 8.91 -12.45
C TRP A 106 3.82 8.36 -13.31
N ALA A 107 2.99 7.50 -12.76
CA ALA A 107 1.86 6.92 -13.50
C ALA A 107 0.76 7.93 -13.84
N MET A 108 0.60 8.97 -13.03
CA MET A 108 -0.39 10.04 -13.23
C MET A 108 0.09 11.12 -14.20
N TYR A 109 1.40 11.39 -14.21
CA TYR A 109 2.03 12.46 -14.99
C TYR A 109 3.26 11.91 -15.74
N PRO A 110 3.06 11.05 -16.74
CA PRO A 110 4.18 10.49 -17.51
C PRO A 110 4.95 11.59 -18.24
N ASP A 111 6.24 11.36 -18.45
CA ASP A 111 7.15 12.25 -19.17
C ASP A 111 7.27 13.67 -18.57
N SER A 112 7.12 13.79 -17.26
CA SER A 112 7.16 15.05 -16.54
C SER A 112 8.15 15.02 -15.38
N ASP A 113 8.80 16.14 -15.11
CA ASP A 113 9.54 16.34 -13.87
C ASP A 113 8.55 16.59 -12.72
N ILE A 114 8.62 15.76 -11.67
CA ILE A 114 7.62 15.77 -10.60
C ILE A 114 8.32 15.89 -9.25
N MET A 115 7.83 16.81 -8.42
CA MET A 115 8.17 16.87 -7.00
C MET A 115 6.98 16.33 -6.19
N VAL A 116 7.23 15.31 -5.39
CA VAL A 116 6.24 14.77 -4.44
C VAL A 116 6.58 15.28 -3.05
N VAL A 117 5.63 15.94 -2.40
CA VAL A 117 5.77 16.43 -1.03
C VAL A 117 4.72 15.73 -0.17
N ASP A 118 5.20 14.98 0.83
CA ASP A 118 4.35 14.25 1.77
C ASP A 118 4.46 14.89 3.16
N PHE A 119 3.33 15.37 3.67
CA PHE A 119 3.20 15.94 5.02
C PHE A 119 2.59 14.89 5.94
N GLY A 120 3.41 14.28 6.76
CA GLY A 120 2.98 13.26 7.69
C GLY A 120 3.69 13.36 9.05
N THR A 121 3.39 12.43 9.94
CA THR A 121 4.16 12.23 11.17
C THR A 121 5.48 11.57 10.80
N ALA A 122 6.57 12.27 11.06
CA ALA A 122 7.92 11.73 10.83
C ALA A 122 8.26 10.58 11.80
#